data_7c62bd33c066673d3004d6e85071a461
#
_entry.id   7c62bd33c066673d3004d6e85071a461
#
_cell.length_a   1.000
_cell.length_b   1.000
_cell.length_c   1.000
_cell.angle_alpha   90.00
_cell.angle_beta   90.00
_cell.angle_gamma   90.00
#
_symmetry.space_group_name_H-M   'P 1'
#
loop_
_entity.id
_entity.type
_entity.pdbx_description
1 polymer ?
#
loop_
_entity_poly.entity_id
_entity_poly.type
_entity_poly.pdbx_seq_one_letter_code
_entity_poly.pdbx_strand_id
1 'polypeptide(L)'
;QHGLPVAACYTAYCSSKDMPLWKVAAVRKEFFYGHECTAMDPKIHDPSDFTYCKNAPSMFFQTPLITFLVKENIDTVLVTGCTTSGCVRATIVDAFSYGFRVQVLADCCGDAEEGPHNDTLRDVGRRYADVTDRASAEAWIRAA
;
A
#
# COMPACT_ATOMS: atom_id res chain seq x y z
N GLN A 1 3.82 -6.61 19.08
CA GLN A 1 2.57 -6.70 18.29
C GLN A 1 1.46 -6.09 19.16
N HIS A 2 0.83 -5.02 18.67
CA HIS A 2 -0.22 -4.30 19.42
C HIS A 2 -1.63 -4.79 19.07
N GLY A 3 -1.77 -5.98 18.42
CA GLY A 3 -3.07 -6.55 18.04
C GLY A 3 -3.83 -5.76 16.96
N LEU A 4 -3.15 -4.86 16.26
CA LEU A 4 -3.78 -4.11 15.17
C LEU A 4 -3.95 -4.99 13.93
N PRO A 5 -5.09 -4.88 13.22
CA PRO A 5 -5.28 -5.58 11.95
C PRO A 5 -4.28 -5.09 10.90
N VAL A 6 -3.65 -6.04 10.20
CA VAL A 6 -2.71 -5.75 9.12
C VAL A 6 -3.24 -6.33 7.82
N ALA A 7 -3.23 -5.52 6.77
CA ALA A 7 -3.50 -5.93 5.40
C ALA A 7 -2.25 -5.76 4.54
N ALA A 8 -1.79 -6.84 3.94
CA ALA A 8 -0.63 -6.86 3.06
C ALA A 8 -1.04 -7.25 1.63
N CYS A 9 -0.38 -6.69 0.63
CA CYS A 9 -0.65 -7.07 -0.76
C CYS A 9 0.62 -7.16 -1.59
N TYR A 10 0.51 -7.95 -2.64
CA TYR A 10 1.49 -8.00 -3.73
C TYR A 10 0.78 -7.82 -5.07
N THR A 11 1.53 -7.51 -6.12
CA THR A 11 1.00 -7.36 -7.47
C THR A 11 1.45 -8.53 -8.34
N ALA A 12 0.52 -9.25 -8.96
CA ALA A 12 0.85 -10.31 -9.92
C ALA A 12 -0.25 -10.47 -10.97
N TYR A 13 0.11 -11.00 -12.12
CA TYR A 13 -0.77 -11.25 -13.27
C TYR A 13 -0.63 -12.70 -13.75
N CYS A 14 -1.71 -13.26 -14.29
CA CYS A 14 -1.66 -14.58 -14.93
C CYS A 14 -0.98 -14.51 -16.30
N SER A 15 -1.21 -13.41 -17.00
CA SER A 15 -0.70 -13.19 -18.35
C SER A 15 -0.75 -11.71 -18.74
N SER A 16 -0.28 -11.37 -19.92
CA SER A 16 -0.47 -10.02 -20.47
C SER A 16 -1.93 -9.64 -20.75
N LYS A 17 -2.85 -10.61 -20.71
CA LYS A 17 -4.29 -10.37 -20.99
C LYS A 17 -5.07 -9.81 -19.81
N ASP A 18 -4.62 -10.09 -18.58
CA ASP A 18 -5.21 -9.57 -17.33
C ASP A 18 -4.41 -8.39 -16.75
N MET A 19 -3.35 -7.99 -17.46
CA MET A 19 -2.47 -6.89 -17.05
C MET A 19 -2.92 -5.57 -17.68
N PRO A 20 -3.06 -4.48 -16.90
CA PRO A 20 -3.22 -3.13 -17.44
C PRO A 20 -2.04 -2.73 -18.34
N LEU A 21 -2.26 -1.73 -19.19
CA LEU A 21 -1.23 -1.24 -20.12
C LEU A 21 -0.14 -0.42 -19.40
N TRP A 22 0.60 -1.08 -18.53
CA TRP A 22 1.69 -0.46 -17.78
C TRP A 22 2.73 0.17 -18.69
N LYS A 23 3.16 1.38 -18.35
CA LYS A 23 4.31 2.03 -19.00
C LYS A 23 5.64 1.53 -18.45
N VAL A 24 5.66 1.05 -17.21
CA VAL A 24 6.85 0.49 -16.55
C VAL A 24 7.18 -0.86 -17.15
N ALA A 25 8.35 -0.95 -17.81
CA ALA A 25 8.74 -2.14 -18.54
C ALA A 25 8.95 -3.38 -17.63
N ALA A 26 9.51 -3.19 -16.45
CA ALA A 26 9.71 -4.27 -15.47
C ALA A 26 8.40 -4.95 -15.10
N VAL A 27 7.34 -4.16 -14.80
CA VAL A 27 6.02 -4.72 -14.48
C VAL A 27 5.51 -5.62 -15.61
N ARG A 28 5.66 -5.19 -16.87
CA ARG A 28 5.22 -5.98 -18.03
C ARG A 28 5.97 -7.28 -18.24
N LYS A 29 7.17 -7.42 -17.69
CA LYS A 29 8.05 -8.57 -17.92
C LYS A 29 8.13 -9.53 -16.74
N GLU A 30 8.00 -9.02 -15.53
CA GLU A 30 8.42 -9.72 -14.32
C GLU A 30 7.28 -9.97 -13.32
N PHE A 31 6.15 -9.23 -13.42
CA PHE A 31 5.08 -9.32 -12.43
C PHE A 31 4.05 -10.42 -12.76
N PHE A 32 4.53 -11.59 -13.10
CA PHE A 32 3.69 -12.78 -13.29
C PHE A 32 3.75 -13.69 -12.05
N TYR A 33 2.65 -14.41 -11.79
CA TYR A 33 2.61 -15.37 -10.70
C TYR A 33 3.79 -16.34 -10.75
N GLY A 34 4.45 -16.50 -9.60
CA GLY A 34 5.62 -17.38 -9.48
C GLY A 34 6.97 -16.72 -9.80
N HIS A 35 6.98 -15.49 -10.28
CA HIS A 35 8.21 -14.72 -10.42
C HIS A 35 8.67 -14.17 -9.07
N GLU A 36 9.98 -14.09 -8.81
CA GLU A 36 10.53 -13.62 -7.55
C GLU A 36 10.06 -12.19 -7.16
N CYS A 37 9.86 -11.31 -8.15
CA CYS A 37 9.36 -9.94 -7.94
C CYS A 37 7.93 -9.90 -7.39
N THR A 38 7.20 -11.00 -7.39
CA THR A 38 5.83 -11.09 -6.85
C THR A 38 5.77 -11.74 -5.47
N ALA A 39 6.92 -12.18 -4.95
CA ALA A 39 7.01 -12.79 -3.63
C ALA A 39 6.94 -11.72 -2.53
N MET A 40 6.24 -12.04 -1.45
CA MET A 40 6.29 -11.24 -0.23
C MET A 40 7.64 -11.43 0.47
N ASP A 41 8.27 -10.35 0.91
CA ASP A 41 9.52 -10.45 1.69
C ASP A 41 9.24 -11.13 3.03
N PRO A 42 9.88 -12.26 3.34
CA PRO A 42 9.65 -13.00 4.59
C PRO A 42 10.00 -12.22 5.86
N LYS A 43 10.74 -11.11 5.75
CA LYS A 43 11.06 -10.26 6.90
C LYS A 43 9.89 -9.38 7.33
N ILE A 44 8.96 -9.11 6.43
CA ILE A 44 7.80 -8.24 6.70
C ILE A 44 6.47 -8.99 6.59
N HIS A 45 6.45 -10.14 5.96
CA HIS A 45 5.25 -10.96 5.80
C HIS A 45 4.99 -11.81 7.04
N ASP A 46 3.87 -11.57 7.72
CA ASP A 46 3.33 -12.45 8.76
C ASP A 46 2.19 -13.28 8.15
N PRO A 47 2.24 -14.63 8.24
CA PRO A 47 1.17 -15.48 7.71
C PRO A 47 -0.20 -15.25 8.34
N SER A 48 -0.27 -14.61 9.50
CA SER A 48 -1.53 -14.24 10.15
C SER A 48 -2.15 -12.96 9.59
N ASP A 49 -1.40 -12.17 8.81
CA ASP A 49 -1.90 -10.95 8.18
C ASP A 49 -2.90 -11.26 7.07
N PHE A 50 -3.84 -10.35 6.86
CA PHE A 50 -4.75 -10.42 5.72
C PHE A 50 -3.98 -10.11 4.42
N THR A 51 -3.53 -11.16 3.74
CA THR A 51 -2.69 -11.06 2.54
C THR A 51 -3.47 -11.40 1.28
N TYR A 52 -3.34 -10.56 0.23
CA TYR A 52 -4.01 -10.77 -1.06
C TYR A 52 -3.22 -10.21 -2.23
N CYS A 53 -3.53 -10.72 -3.43
CA CYS A 53 -3.02 -10.19 -4.69
C CYS A 53 -3.88 -9.04 -5.19
N LYS A 54 -3.26 -8.03 -5.77
CA LYS A 54 -3.94 -6.96 -6.51
C LYS A 54 -3.43 -6.88 -7.96
N ASN A 55 -4.31 -6.45 -8.86
CA ASN A 55 -4.01 -6.34 -10.30
C ASN A 55 -3.97 -4.88 -10.79
N ALA A 56 -4.04 -3.92 -9.88
CA ALA A 56 -4.01 -2.48 -10.15
C ALA A 56 -3.13 -1.76 -9.12
N PRO A 57 -2.79 -0.49 -9.31
CA PRO A 57 -1.96 0.24 -8.36
C PRO A 57 -2.56 0.30 -6.96
N SER A 58 -3.81 0.68 -6.83
CA SER A 58 -4.48 0.80 -5.53
C SER A 58 -4.75 -0.55 -4.89
N MET A 59 -4.56 -0.63 -3.57
CA MET A 59 -4.95 -1.76 -2.74
C MET A 59 -6.47 -1.96 -2.68
N PHE A 60 -7.26 -0.94 -3.01
CA PHE A 60 -8.73 -0.98 -2.98
C PHE A 60 -9.37 -1.46 -4.28
N PHE A 61 -8.68 -1.27 -5.43
CA PHE A 61 -9.30 -1.52 -6.72
C PHE A 61 -9.56 -3.01 -6.97
N GLN A 62 -10.84 -3.39 -6.98
CA GLN A 62 -11.31 -4.77 -7.20
C GLN A 62 -10.68 -5.80 -6.23
N THR A 63 -10.47 -5.39 -4.99
CA THR A 63 -9.92 -6.25 -3.94
C THR A 63 -10.87 -6.37 -2.75
N PRO A 64 -10.69 -7.33 -1.87
CA PRO A 64 -11.51 -7.46 -0.66
C PRO A 64 -11.13 -6.51 0.47
N LEU A 65 -10.21 -5.53 0.27
CA LEU A 65 -9.69 -4.68 1.33
C LEU A 65 -10.79 -3.89 2.06
N ILE A 66 -11.73 -3.29 1.32
CA ILE A 66 -12.80 -2.50 1.94
C ILE A 66 -13.67 -3.38 2.87
N THR A 67 -13.95 -4.63 2.47
CA THR A 67 -14.70 -5.57 3.31
C THR A 67 -13.93 -5.89 4.58
N PHE A 68 -12.63 -6.12 4.49
CA PHE A 68 -11.78 -6.35 5.64
C PHE A 68 -11.80 -5.16 6.61
N LEU A 69 -11.53 -3.95 6.13
CA LEU A 69 -11.49 -2.74 6.96
C LEU A 69 -12.83 -2.47 7.66
N VAL A 70 -13.95 -2.65 6.96
CA VAL A 70 -15.30 -2.48 7.54
C VAL A 70 -15.57 -3.52 8.63
N LYS A 71 -15.22 -4.79 8.40
CA LYS A 71 -15.40 -5.86 9.40
C LYS A 71 -14.57 -5.63 10.65
N GLU A 72 -13.37 -5.09 10.50
CA GLU A 72 -12.47 -4.76 11.62
C GLU A 72 -12.80 -3.40 12.27
N ASN A 73 -13.87 -2.71 11.83
CA ASN A 73 -14.28 -1.38 12.31
C ASN A 73 -13.16 -0.33 12.22
N ILE A 74 -12.38 -0.36 11.16
CA ILE A 74 -11.28 0.57 10.93
C ILE A 74 -11.83 1.90 10.41
N ASP A 75 -11.41 3.01 10.98
CA ASP A 75 -11.67 4.37 10.52
C ASP A 75 -10.40 5.10 10.06
N THR A 76 -9.24 4.60 10.45
CA THR A 76 -7.92 5.19 10.17
C THR A 76 -6.98 4.13 9.62
N VAL A 77 -6.31 4.43 8.52
CA VAL A 77 -5.33 3.53 7.90
C VAL A 77 -3.94 4.15 7.89
N LEU A 78 -2.94 3.34 8.26
CA LEU A 78 -1.53 3.68 8.13
C LEU A 78 -0.99 3.02 6.86
N VAL A 79 -0.55 3.82 5.89
CA VAL A 79 -0.10 3.33 4.58
C VAL A 79 1.42 3.32 4.52
N THR A 80 1.97 2.18 4.09
CA THR A 80 3.40 1.96 3.90
C THR A 80 3.66 1.18 2.60
N GLY A 81 4.91 1.08 2.19
CA GLY A 81 5.33 0.19 1.10
C GLY A 81 5.89 0.89 -0.12
N CYS A 82 5.75 0.29 -1.29
CA CYS A 82 6.31 0.77 -2.55
C CYS A 82 5.38 0.51 -3.76
N THR A 83 5.51 1.33 -4.81
CA THR A 83 6.32 2.54 -4.87
C THR A 83 5.48 3.73 -4.40
N THR A 84 6.14 4.70 -3.78
CA THR A 84 5.46 5.88 -3.20
C THR A 84 4.62 6.61 -4.23
N SER A 85 5.17 6.90 -5.40
CA SER A 85 4.47 7.63 -6.48
C SER A 85 3.45 6.77 -7.24
N GLY A 86 3.47 5.47 -7.04
CA GLY A 86 2.59 4.50 -7.70
C GLY A 86 1.50 3.95 -6.77
N CYS A 87 1.76 2.75 -6.25
CA CYS A 87 0.77 2.00 -5.48
C CYS A 87 0.41 2.66 -4.15
N VAL A 88 1.37 3.25 -3.45
CA VAL A 88 1.13 3.98 -2.21
C VAL A 88 0.23 5.18 -2.47
N ARG A 89 0.56 6.03 -3.45
CA ARG A 89 -0.24 7.18 -3.82
C ARG A 89 -1.67 6.79 -4.21
N ALA A 90 -1.82 5.78 -5.06
CA ALA A 90 -3.14 5.31 -5.49
C ALA A 90 -3.99 4.81 -4.31
N THR A 91 -3.36 4.05 -3.39
CA THR A 91 -4.03 3.56 -2.18
C THR A 91 -4.46 4.68 -1.26
N ILE A 92 -3.62 5.71 -1.05
CA ILE A 92 -3.95 6.88 -0.23
C ILE A 92 -5.19 7.61 -0.79
N VAL A 93 -5.22 7.87 -2.11
CA VAL A 93 -6.33 8.57 -2.75
C VAL A 93 -7.63 7.78 -2.63
N ASP A 94 -7.59 6.48 -2.83
CA ASP A 94 -8.77 5.63 -2.70
C ASP A 94 -9.23 5.52 -1.23
N ALA A 95 -8.30 5.33 -0.27
CA ALA A 95 -8.64 5.31 1.15
C ALA A 95 -9.35 6.60 1.58
N PHE A 96 -8.81 7.74 1.20
CA PHE A 96 -9.43 9.06 1.43
C PHE A 96 -10.82 9.12 0.78
N SER A 97 -10.95 8.65 -0.46
CA SER A 97 -12.22 8.67 -1.21
C SER A 97 -13.30 7.78 -0.59
N TYR A 98 -12.91 6.70 0.08
CA TYR A 98 -13.79 5.85 0.89
C TYR A 98 -14.12 6.42 2.27
N GLY A 99 -13.53 7.54 2.67
CA GLY A 99 -13.81 8.23 3.92
C GLY A 99 -12.92 7.83 5.10
N PHE A 100 -11.85 7.06 4.87
CA PHE A 100 -10.88 6.76 5.92
C PHE A 100 -10.00 7.97 6.23
N ARG A 101 -9.59 8.10 7.48
CA ARG A 101 -8.45 8.93 7.85
C ARG A 101 -7.19 8.21 7.38
N VAL A 102 -6.30 8.94 6.71
CA VAL A 102 -5.11 8.33 6.12
C VAL A 102 -3.86 8.95 6.75
N GLN A 103 -2.98 8.09 7.24
CA GLN A 103 -1.62 8.46 7.60
C GLN A 103 -0.64 7.71 6.70
N VAL A 104 0.38 8.37 6.20
CA VAL A 104 1.45 7.76 5.42
C VAL A 104 2.76 7.88 6.18
N LEU A 105 3.42 6.74 6.40
CA LEU A 105 4.72 6.70 7.09
C LEU A 105 5.83 6.89 6.06
N ALA A 106 6.35 8.11 5.98
CA ALA A 106 7.30 8.50 4.93
C ALA A 106 8.57 7.65 4.93
N ASP A 107 9.09 7.34 6.11
CA ASP A 107 10.28 6.50 6.32
C ASP A 107 10.03 4.99 6.12
N CYS A 108 8.76 4.59 5.96
CA CYS A 108 8.35 3.23 5.62
C CYS A 108 7.80 3.13 4.18
N CYS A 109 8.01 4.15 3.36
CA CYS A 109 7.68 4.17 1.95
C CYS A 109 8.96 4.28 1.11
N GLY A 110 8.97 3.65 -0.07
CA GLY A 110 10.09 3.70 -0.99
C GLY A 110 9.68 3.92 -2.44
N ASP A 111 10.58 4.49 -3.22
CA ASP A 111 10.43 4.67 -4.66
C ASP A 111 11.76 4.43 -5.37
N ALA A 112 11.72 4.24 -6.68
CA ALA A 112 12.92 4.10 -7.49
C ALA A 112 13.70 5.41 -7.65
N GLU A 113 13.01 6.54 -7.54
CA GLU A 113 13.58 7.88 -7.71
C GLU A 113 13.13 8.79 -6.56
N GLU A 114 14.06 9.59 -6.05
CA GLU A 114 13.82 10.52 -4.93
C GLU A 114 12.83 11.64 -5.29
N GLY A 115 12.88 12.15 -6.52
CA GLY A 115 11.99 13.21 -6.99
C GLY A 115 10.51 12.82 -6.90
N PRO A 116 10.05 11.77 -7.59
CA PRO A 116 8.68 11.25 -7.49
C PRO A 116 8.26 10.89 -6.06
N HIS A 117 9.18 10.32 -5.25
CA HIS A 117 8.92 10.05 -3.84
C HIS A 117 8.54 11.32 -3.07
N ASN A 118 9.41 12.32 -3.08
CA ASN A 118 9.23 13.57 -2.34
C ASN A 118 8.02 14.37 -2.86
N ASP A 119 7.84 14.45 -4.18
CA ASP A 119 6.71 15.14 -4.80
C ASP A 119 5.38 14.50 -4.40
N THR A 120 5.33 13.17 -4.34
CA THR A 120 4.13 12.44 -3.92
C THR A 120 3.80 12.71 -2.46
N LEU A 121 4.76 12.57 -1.55
CA LEU A 121 4.54 12.85 -0.12
C LEU A 121 4.06 14.28 0.11
N ARG A 122 4.65 15.25 -0.59
CA ARG A 122 4.21 16.64 -0.55
C ARG A 122 2.77 16.82 -1.07
N ASP A 123 2.42 16.17 -2.18
CA ASP A 123 1.09 16.29 -2.80
C ASP A 123 0.00 15.65 -1.94
N VAL A 124 0.21 14.42 -1.47
CA VAL A 124 -0.78 13.73 -0.63
C VAL A 124 -0.94 14.39 0.73
N GLY A 125 0.15 14.90 1.31
CA GLY A 125 0.13 15.62 2.58
C GLY A 125 -0.64 16.94 2.55
N ARG A 126 -0.81 17.54 1.38
CA ARG A 126 -1.61 18.75 1.21
C ARG A 126 -3.11 18.49 1.07
N ARG A 127 -3.54 17.25 0.78
CA ARG A 127 -4.91 16.96 0.35
C ARG A 127 -5.56 15.76 0.99
N TYR A 128 -4.81 14.67 1.19
CA TYR A 128 -5.43 13.35 1.40
C TYR A 128 -4.98 12.63 2.67
N ALA A 129 -3.77 12.92 3.16
CA ALA A 129 -3.19 12.16 4.24
C ALA A 129 -2.31 13.02 5.15
N ASP A 130 -2.17 12.61 6.40
CA ASP A 130 -1.13 13.14 7.27
C ASP A 130 0.18 12.40 6.98
N VAL A 131 1.23 13.13 6.65
CA VAL A 131 2.57 12.58 6.46
C VAL A 131 3.29 12.53 7.80
N THR A 132 3.62 11.33 8.23
CA THR A 132 4.26 11.06 9.54
C THR A 132 5.45 10.11 9.37
N ASP A 133 6.04 9.67 10.46
CA ASP A 133 7.09 8.68 10.52
C ASP A 133 6.73 7.50 11.42
N ARG A 134 7.53 6.45 11.36
CA ARG A 134 7.34 5.24 12.15
C ARG A 134 7.35 5.53 13.66
N ALA A 135 8.28 6.36 14.13
CA ALA A 135 8.42 6.63 15.56
C ALA A 135 7.19 7.33 16.13
N SER A 136 6.65 8.31 15.41
CA SER A 136 5.41 9.01 15.75
C SER A 136 4.19 8.08 15.73
N ALA A 137 4.10 7.23 14.71
CA ALA A 137 3.02 6.26 14.61
C ALA A 137 3.07 5.22 15.74
N GLU A 138 4.25 4.69 16.08
CA GLU A 138 4.43 3.78 17.23
C GLU A 138 4.05 4.43 18.55
N ALA A 139 4.42 5.70 18.75
CA ALA A 139 4.05 6.44 19.96
C ALA A 139 2.54 6.61 20.08
N TRP A 140 1.87 6.95 18.98
CA TRP A 140 0.42 7.07 18.92
C TRP A 140 -0.29 5.73 19.21
N ILE A 141 0.15 4.64 18.57
CA ILE A 141 -0.41 3.29 18.78
C ILE A 141 -0.27 2.83 20.23
N ARG A 142 0.82 3.17 20.91
CA ARG A 142 1.03 2.81 22.32
C ARG A 142 0.18 3.64 23.30
N ALA A 143 -0.29 4.80 22.87
CA ALA A 143 -1.11 5.69 23.68
C ALA A 143 -2.61 5.44 23.53
N ALA A 144 -3.03 4.69 22.50
CA ALA A 144 -4.41 4.33 22.21
C ALA A 144 -4.86 3.09 23.01
#